data_d7f3eb0bc38f5c899212414d60b4a198
#
_entry.id   d7f3eb0bc38f5c899212414d60b4a198
#
_cell.length_a   1.000
_cell.length_b   1.000
_cell.length_c   1.000
_cell.angle_alpha   90.00
_cell.angle_beta   90.00
_cell.angle_gamma   90.00
#
_symmetry.space_group_name_H-M   'P 1'
#
loop_
_entity.id
_entity.type
_entity.pdbx_description
1 polymer ?
#
loop_
_entity_poly.entity_id
_entity_poly.type
_entity_poly.pdbx_seq_one_letter_code
_entity_poly.pdbx_strand_id
1 'polypeptide(L)'
;MNPFDQFVKRDILCEHYGRYVDDSAMVDACREWLLDQVPKVREFLADELGLQLHMGKLHVREVSQGVEFLGAFVKPYRDYISNKTLVRIEQNVKTIDLRDIGHAEASINSYLGVLSHSASYNIRHHLFEEIDGDIIKAA
;
A
#
# COMPACT_ATOMS: atom_id res chain seq x y z
N MET A 1 3.41 -5.37 18.91
CA MET A 1 3.08 -4.08 18.22
C MET A 1 2.03 -3.24 18.97
N ASN A 2 1.13 -3.87 19.77
CA ASN A 2 0.21 -3.08 20.61
C ASN A 2 0.92 -2.04 21.53
N PRO A 3 2.10 -2.32 22.17
CA PRO A 3 2.83 -1.30 22.92
C PRO A 3 3.19 -0.07 22.10
N PHE A 4 3.57 -0.25 20.84
CA PHE A 4 3.87 0.87 19.94
C PHE A 4 2.63 1.73 19.64
N ASP A 5 1.47 1.11 19.41
CA ASP A 5 0.22 1.86 19.20
C ASP A 5 -0.17 2.68 20.45
N GLN A 6 0.06 2.12 21.66
CA GLN A 6 -0.17 2.83 22.91
C GLN A 6 0.80 4.01 23.07
N PHE A 7 2.09 3.81 22.79
CA PHE A 7 3.08 4.86 22.82
C PHE A 7 2.72 6.02 21.87
N VAL A 8 2.38 5.70 20.61
CA VAL A 8 2.02 6.75 19.64
C VAL A 8 0.77 7.52 20.07
N LYS A 9 -0.24 6.83 20.63
CA LYS A 9 -1.51 7.47 21.01
C LYS A 9 -1.46 8.17 22.36
N ARG A 10 -0.68 7.71 23.32
CA ARG A 10 -0.68 8.21 24.71
C ARG A 10 0.50 9.08 25.07
N ASP A 11 1.69 8.75 24.53
CA ASP A 11 2.93 9.47 24.87
C ASP A 11 3.28 10.49 23.79
N ILE A 12 3.17 10.13 22.51
CA ILE A 12 3.33 11.07 21.39
C ILE A 12 2.08 11.93 21.22
N LEU A 13 0.89 11.42 21.57
CA LEU A 13 -0.41 12.07 21.38
C LEU A 13 -0.75 12.39 19.91
N CYS A 14 -0.30 11.53 18.98
CA CYS A 14 -0.62 11.68 17.57
C CYS A 14 -2.09 11.33 17.32
N GLU A 15 -2.89 12.33 16.95
CA GLU A 15 -4.31 12.18 16.71
C GLU A 15 -4.59 11.32 15.47
N HIS A 16 -3.86 11.59 14.38
CA HIS A 16 -4.04 10.91 13.11
C HIS A 16 -2.91 9.89 12.90
N TYR A 17 -3.16 8.69 13.40
CA TYR A 17 -2.25 7.57 13.34
C TYR A 17 -2.94 6.33 12.79
N GLY A 18 -2.27 5.64 11.88
CA GLY A 18 -2.67 4.34 11.34
C GLY A 18 -1.49 3.40 11.22
N ARG A 19 -1.72 2.10 11.45
CA ARG A 19 -0.71 1.06 11.30
C ARG A 19 -1.32 -0.21 10.70
N TYR A 20 -0.55 -0.82 9.85
CA TYR A 20 -0.83 -2.16 9.32
C TYR A 20 0.46 -2.98 9.41
N VAL A 21 0.48 -3.95 10.29
CA VAL A 21 1.62 -4.82 10.61
C VAL A 21 2.87 -3.98 10.97
N ASP A 22 3.81 -3.80 10.06
CA ASP A 22 5.06 -3.05 10.17
C ASP A 22 5.01 -1.66 9.52
N ASP A 23 4.07 -1.43 8.63
CA ASP A 23 3.85 -0.11 8.02
C ASP A 23 3.02 0.78 8.95
N SER A 24 3.48 2.00 9.19
CA SER A 24 2.75 2.99 10.00
C SER A 24 2.78 4.37 9.37
N ALA A 25 1.71 5.14 9.60
CA ALA A 25 1.58 6.51 9.14
C ALA A 25 1.12 7.40 10.29
N MET A 26 1.74 8.57 10.42
CA MET A 26 1.35 9.66 11.31
C MET A 26 1.08 10.89 10.47
N VAL A 27 0.02 11.64 10.77
CA VAL A 27 -0.33 12.86 10.06
C VAL A 27 -0.52 13.98 11.07
N ASP A 28 0.12 15.12 10.81
CA ASP A 28 -0.01 16.32 11.60
C ASP A 28 0.12 17.56 10.72
N ALA A 29 -0.43 18.68 11.16
CA ALA A 29 -0.31 19.95 10.46
C ALA A 29 1.10 20.57 10.55
N CYS A 30 1.85 20.22 11.60
CA CYS A 30 3.19 20.74 11.86
C CYS A 30 4.26 19.71 11.43
N ARG A 31 4.97 20.01 10.34
CA ARG A 31 6.03 19.17 9.82
C ARG A 31 7.19 19.02 10.81
N GLU A 32 7.56 20.09 11.47
CA GLU A 32 8.63 20.12 12.48
C GLU A 32 8.31 19.19 13.63
N TRP A 33 7.06 19.24 14.12
CA TRP A 33 6.59 18.34 15.16
C TRP A 33 6.73 16.86 14.75
N LEU A 34 6.34 16.50 13.52
CA LEU A 34 6.51 15.12 13.02
C LEU A 34 7.98 14.69 13.01
N LEU A 35 8.89 15.59 12.59
CA LEU A 35 10.33 15.31 12.57
C LEU A 35 10.89 15.10 13.98
N ASP A 36 10.38 15.83 14.97
CA ASP A 36 10.79 15.70 16.38
C ASP A 36 10.31 14.38 17.01
N GLN A 37 9.29 13.74 16.45
CA GLN A 37 8.87 12.41 16.93
C GLN A 37 9.76 11.28 16.42
N VAL A 38 10.46 11.45 15.30
CA VAL A 38 11.28 10.40 14.68
C VAL A 38 12.31 9.82 15.64
N PRO A 39 13.14 10.62 16.36
CA PRO A 39 14.09 10.07 17.34
C PRO A 39 13.38 9.32 18.48
N LYS A 40 12.25 9.81 19.00
CA LYS A 40 11.48 9.17 20.06
C LYS A 40 10.92 7.81 19.62
N VAL A 41 10.36 7.75 18.41
CA VAL A 41 9.88 6.49 17.79
C VAL A 41 11.03 5.49 17.65
N ARG A 42 12.19 5.95 17.19
CA ARG A 42 13.36 5.11 16.98
C ARG A 42 13.86 4.53 18.29
N GLU A 43 13.96 5.36 19.35
CA GLU A 43 14.35 4.95 20.69
C GLU A 43 13.37 3.94 21.28
N PHE A 44 12.08 4.23 21.25
CA PHE A 44 11.05 3.31 21.73
C PHE A 44 11.08 1.96 21.00
N LEU A 45 11.21 1.95 19.68
CA LEU A 45 11.28 0.71 18.90
C LEU A 45 12.51 -0.12 19.28
N ALA A 46 13.66 0.52 19.49
CA ALA A 46 14.89 -0.15 19.86
C ALA A 46 14.84 -0.71 21.29
N ASP A 47 14.44 0.10 22.27
CA ASP A 47 14.55 -0.21 23.69
C ASP A 47 13.42 -1.13 24.17
N GLU A 48 12.19 -0.88 23.71
CA GLU A 48 11.02 -1.63 24.20
C GLU A 48 10.68 -2.84 23.33
N LEU A 49 11.00 -2.81 22.04
CA LEU A 49 10.59 -3.86 21.10
C LEU A 49 11.75 -4.59 20.41
N GLY A 50 13.00 -4.14 20.60
CA GLY A 50 14.17 -4.69 19.91
C GLY A 50 14.09 -4.54 18.38
N LEU A 51 13.33 -3.54 17.88
CA LEU A 51 13.11 -3.27 16.48
C LEU A 51 13.91 -2.07 16.00
N GLN A 52 14.25 -2.05 14.72
CA GLN A 52 14.95 -0.92 14.11
C GLN A 52 14.04 -0.18 13.12
N LEU A 53 13.96 1.14 13.27
CA LEU A 53 13.31 2.00 12.29
C LEU A 53 14.17 2.08 11.02
N HIS A 54 13.62 1.67 9.88
CA HIS A 54 14.32 1.68 8.61
C HIS A 54 14.34 3.10 8.02
N MET A 55 15.39 3.87 8.29
CA MET A 55 15.49 5.28 7.88
C MET A 55 15.36 5.51 6.36
N GLY A 56 15.79 4.56 5.53
CA GLY A 56 15.64 4.64 4.07
C GLY A 56 14.20 4.49 3.57
N LYS A 57 13.28 4.05 4.43
CA LYS A 57 11.82 3.95 4.15
C LYS A 57 11.00 4.98 4.89
N LEU A 58 11.64 5.84 5.69
CA LEU A 58 10.97 6.94 6.37
C LEU A 58 10.74 8.09 5.39
N HIS A 59 9.50 8.50 5.23
CA HIS A 59 9.12 9.60 4.35
C HIS A 59 8.29 10.63 5.10
N VAL A 60 8.73 11.89 5.11
CA VAL A 60 7.95 13.03 5.61
C VAL A 60 7.64 13.94 4.44
N ARG A 61 6.38 14.05 4.07
CA ARG A 61 5.91 14.80 2.91
C ARG A 61 4.55 15.44 3.17
N GLU A 62 4.17 16.38 2.32
CA GLU A 62 2.84 16.97 2.37
C GLU A 62 1.77 15.95 1.95
N VAL A 63 0.61 15.99 2.63
CA VAL A 63 -0.53 15.12 2.33
C VAL A 63 -1.03 15.28 0.90
N SER A 64 -0.93 16.50 0.35
CA SER A 64 -1.26 16.82 -1.05
C SER A 64 -0.45 16.02 -2.08
N GLN A 65 0.79 15.67 -1.74
CA GLN A 65 1.66 14.86 -2.59
C GLN A 65 1.26 13.39 -2.62
N GLY A 66 0.51 12.93 -1.62
CA GLY A 66 0.09 11.54 -1.46
C GLY A 66 1.20 10.64 -0.90
N VAL A 67 0.80 9.45 -0.51
CA VAL A 67 1.68 8.42 0.06
C VAL A 67 1.35 7.05 -0.52
N GLU A 68 2.37 6.26 -0.79
CA GLU A 68 2.20 4.84 -1.07
C GLU A 68 2.01 4.09 0.26
N PHE A 69 0.86 3.45 0.42
CA PHE A 69 0.51 2.69 1.60
C PHE A 69 -0.29 1.44 1.20
N LEU A 70 0.13 0.27 1.65
CA LEU A 70 -0.51 -1.04 1.39
C LEU A 70 -0.76 -1.33 -0.11
N GLY A 71 0.15 -0.91 -0.97
CA GLY A 71 0.03 -1.14 -2.41
C GLY A 71 -0.90 -0.18 -3.14
N ALA A 72 -1.48 0.78 -2.42
CA ALA A 72 -2.23 1.91 -2.97
C ALA A 72 -1.42 3.20 -2.88
N PHE A 73 -1.68 4.14 -3.78
CA PHE A 73 -1.20 5.51 -3.70
C PHE A 73 -2.34 6.41 -3.24
N VAL A 74 -2.29 6.80 -1.96
CA VAL A 74 -3.36 7.52 -1.28
C VAL A 74 -3.11 9.03 -1.36
N LYS A 75 -4.11 9.77 -1.85
CA LYS A 75 -4.18 11.24 -1.84
C LYS A 75 -5.44 11.70 -1.12
N PRO A 76 -5.55 12.99 -0.73
CA PRO A 76 -6.80 13.52 -0.21
C PRO A 76 -7.94 13.25 -1.19
N TYR A 77 -9.00 12.63 -0.67
CA TYR A 77 -10.24 12.29 -1.40
C TYR A 77 -10.09 11.32 -2.59
N ARG A 78 -8.91 10.72 -2.78
CA ARG A 78 -8.65 9.78 -3.90
C ARG A 78 -7.60 8.75 -3.49
N ASP A 79 -7.80 7.54 -3.93
CA ASP A 79 -6.82 6.48 -3.89
C ASP A 79 -6.62 5.88 -5.27
N TYR A 80 -5.41 5.49 -5.57
CA TYR A 80 -5.01 4.87 -6.82
C TYR A 80 -4.24 3.59 -6.50
N ILE A 81 -4.23 2.66 -7.41
CA ILE A 81 -3.29 1.53 -7.31
C ILE A 81 -1.87 2.07 -7.49
N SER A 82 -0.93 1.60 -6.66
CA SER A 82 0.46 1.97 -6.85
C SER A 82 1.00 1.39 -8.16
N ASN A 83 1.88 2.12 -8.83
CA ASN A 83 2.51 1.65 -10.07
C ASN A 83 3.20 0.31 -9.89
N LYS A 84 3.79 0.07 -8.73
CA LYS A 84 4.43 -1.20 -8.38
C LYS A 84 3.43 -2.37 -8.34
N THR A 85 2.27 -2.14 -7.74
CA THR A 85 1.19 -3.14 -7.69
C THR A 85 0.61 -3.39 -9.08
N LEU A 86 0.42 -2.33 -9.87
CA LEU A 86 -0.07 -2.42 -11.25
C LEU A 86 0.86 -3.26 -12.13
N VAL A 87 2.14 -2.92 -12.17
CA VAL A 87 3.15 -3.68 -12.95
C VAL A 87 3.18 -5.16 -12.54
N ARG A 88 3.05 -5.45 -11.24
CA ARG A 88 3.00 -6.83 -10.75
C ARG A 88 1.75 -7.56 -11.24
N ILE A 89 0.59 -6.90 -11.24
CA ILE A 89 -0.66 -7.48 -11.75
C ILE A 89 -0.54 -7.76 -13.24
N GLU A 90 -0.08 -6.80 -14.04
CA GLU A 90 0.13 -6.96 -15.49
C GLU A 90 1.09 -8.10 -15.82
N GLN A 91 2.22 -8.20 -15.10
CA GLN A 91 3.17 -9.30 -15.28
C GLN A 91 2.55 -10.66 -14.95
N ASN A 92 1.81 -10.73 -13.85
CA ASN A 92 1.17 -11.98 -13.44
C ASN A 92 0.06 -12.39 -14.41
N VAL A 93 -0.76 -11.45 -14.89
CA VAL A 93 -1.80 -11.72 -15.89
C VAL A 93 -1.21 -12.34 -17.15
N LYS A 94 -0.08 -11.81 -17.64
CA LYS A 94 0.63 -12.35 -18.83
C LYS A 94 1.20 -13.77 -18.64
N THR A 95 1.36 -14.21 -17.39
CA THR A 95 1.91 -15.54 -17.07
C THR A 95 0.84 -16.54 -16.64
N ILE A 96 -0.44 -16.16 -16.65
CA ILE A 96 -1.55 -17.07 -16.32
C ILE A 96 -1.62 -18.21 -17.37
N ASP A 97 -1.57 -19.45 -16.89
CA ASP A 97 -1.83 -20.61 -17.76
C ASP A 97 -3.35 -20.79 -17.95
N LEU A 98 -3.83 -20.43 -19.13
CA LEU A 98 -5.25 -20.55 -19.50
C LEU A 98 -5.72 -22.01 -19.64
N ARG A 99 -4.81 -22.99 -19.59
CA ARG A 99 -5.18 -24.42 -19.62
C ARG A 99 -5.73 -24.88 -18.27
N ASP A 100 -5.31 -24.24 -17.17
CA ASP A 100 -5.89 -24.44 -15.84
C ASP A 100 -6.92 -23.35 -15.57
N ILE A 101 -8.13 -23.54 -16.07
CA ILE A 101 -9.24 -22.57 -15.99
C ILE A 101 -9.55 -22.20 -14.53
N GLY A 102 -9.52 -23.17 -13.60
CA GLY A 102 -9.84 -22.91 -12.20
C GLY A 102 -8.83 -22.00 -11.53
N HIS A 103 -7.53 -22.21 -11.79
CA HIS A 103 -6.47 -21.36 -11.25
C HIS A 103 -6.46 -19.97 -11.93
N ALA A 104 -6.70 -19.92 -13.23
CA ALA A 104 -6.81 -18.67 -13.98
C ALA A 104 -7.95 -17.79 -13.46
N GLU A 105 -9.16 -18.36 -13.30
CA GLU A 105 -10.32 -17.66 -12.77
C GLU A 105 -10.08 -17.13 -11.34
N ALA A 106 -9.53 -17.95 -10.44
CA ALA A 106 -9.21 -17.54 -9.07
C ALA A 106 -8.20 -16.38 -9.05
N SER A 107 -7.18 -16.43 -9.91
CA SER A 107 -6.16 -15.38 -10.01
C SER A 107 -6.74 -14.08 -10.54
N ILE A 108 -7.53 -14.12 -11.61
CA ILE A 108 -8.19 -12.96 -12.20
C ILE A 108 -9.15 -12.32 -11.18
N ASN A 109 -9.98 -13.11 -10.50
CA ASN A 109 -10.90 -12.62 -9.49
C ASN A 109 -10.16 -11.96 -8.31
N SER A 110 -9.02 -12.50 -7.90
CA SER A 110 -8.17 -11.87 -6.87
C SER A 110 -7.67 -10.49 -7.31
N TYR A 111 -7.18 -10.37 -8.55
CA TYR A 111 -6.73 -9.06 -9.08
C TYR A 111 -7.86 -8.08 -9.24
N LEU A 112 -9.02 -8.52 -9.72
CA LEU A 112 -10.22 -7.68 -9.79
C LEU A 112 -10.67 -7.19 -8.41
N GLY A 113 -10.57 -8.04 -7.39
CA GLY A 113 -10.80 -7.66 -5.99
C GLY A 113 -9.90 -6.51 -5.56
N VAL A 114 -8.58 -6.63 -5.79
CA VAL A 114 -7.61 -5.55 -5.48
C VAL A 114 -7.95 -4.27 -6.25
N LEU A 115 -8.27 -4.39 -7.53
CA LEU A 115 -8.60 -3.26 -8.40
C LEU A 115 -9.95 -2.60 -8.03
N SER A 116 -10.88 -3.32 -7.40
CA SER A 116 -12.20 -2.79 -7.05
C SER A 116 -12.17 -1.75 -5.92
N HIS A 117 -11.12 -1.77 -5.10
CA HIS A 117 -10.97 -0.88 -3.94
C HIS A 117 -10.36 0.49 -4.26
N SER A 118 -10.05 0.77 -5.52
CA SER A 118 -9.46 2.04 -5.94
C SER A 118 -10.10 2.56 -7.24
N ALA A 119 -9.85 3.83 -7.59
CA ALA A 119 -10.33 4.44 -8.81
C ALA A 119 -9.63 3.85 -10.06
N SER A 120 -9.93 2.60 -10.38
CA SER A 120 -9.21 1.78 -11.37
C SER A 120 -10.04 1.35 -12.58
N TYR A 121 -11.16 2.05 -12.87
CA TYR A 121 -12.05 1.67 -13.97
C TYR A 121 -11.32 1.45 -15.31
N ASN A 122 -10.50 2.41 -15.72
CA ASN A 122 -9.74 2.33 -16.97
C ASN A 122 -8.71 1.19 -16.96
N ILE A 123 -8.10 0.94 -15.81
CA ILE A 123 -7.12 -0.14 -15.62
C ILE A 123 -7.80 -1.49 -15.76
N ARG A 124 -8.98 -1.67 -15.14
CA ARG A 124 -9.75 -2.91 -15.26
C ARG A 124 -10.15 -3.17 -16.72
N HIS A 125 -10.61 -2.15 -17.42
CA HIS A 125 -11.00 -2.27 -18.82
C HIS A 125 -9.80 -2.71 -19.69
N HIS A 126 -8.65 -2.08 -19.52
CA HIS A 126 -7.44 -2.43 -20.26
C HIS A 126 -6.94 -3.85 -19.99
N LEU A 127 -6.98 -4.31 -18.72
CA LEU A 127 -6.62 -5.69 -18.37
C LEU A 127 -7.56 -6.72 -19.01
N PHE A 128 -8.84 -6.42 -19.11
CA PHE A 128 -9.80 -7.30 -19.82
C PHE A 128 -9.51 -7.35 -21.32
N GLU A 129 -9.19 -6.24 -21.95
CA GLU A 129 -8.82 -6.20 -23.38
C GLU A 129 -7.54 -7.01 -23.65
N GLU A 130 -6.54 -6.97 -22.76
CA GLU A 130 -5.33 -7.79 -22.89
C GLU A 130 -5.66 -9.28 -22.74
N ILE A 131 -6.47 -9.68 -21.76
CA ILE A 131 -6.89 -11.07 -21.55
C ILE A 131 -7.68 -11.60 -22.76
N ASP A 132 -8.65 -10.85 -23.26
CA ASP A 132 -9.45 -11.22 -24.44
C ASP A 132 -8.56 -11.34 -25.69
N GLY A 133 -7.60 -10.44 -25.85
CA GLY A 133 -6.64 -10.48 -26.95
C GLY A 133 -5.73 -11.72 -26.90
N ASP A 134 -5.36 -12.21 -25.73
CA ASP A 134 -4.53 -13.40 -25.58
C ASP A 134 -5.35 -14.70 -25.72
N ILE A 135 -6.62 -14.70 -25.30
CA ILE A 135 -7.55 -15.83 -25.56
C ILE A 135 -7.77 -16.00 -27.07
N ILE A 136 -7.97 -14.90 -27.81
CA ILE A 136 -8.16 -14.95 -29.26
C ILE A 136 -6.92 -15.46 -30.00
N LYS A 137 -5.72 -15.16 -29.51
CA LYS A 137 -4.46 -15.65 -30.10
C LYS A 137 -4.15 -17.12 -29.79
N ALA A 138 -4.71 -17.65 -28.68
CA ALA A 138 -4.50 -19.03 -28.24
C ALA A 138 -5.54 -20.01 -28.79
N ALA A 139 -6.62 -19.56 -29.40
CA ALA A 139 -7.66 -20.33 -30.08
C ALA A 139 -7.37 -20.48 -31.57
#